data_3ff37d3848a73e26f69b15dd83187afb
#
_entry.id   3ff37d3848a73e26f69b15dd83187afb
#
_cell.length_a   1.000
_cell.length_b   1.000
_cell.length_c   1.000
_cell.angle_alpha   90.00
_cell.angle_beta   90.00
_cell.angle_gamma   90.00
#
_symmetry.space_group_name_H-M   'P 1'
#
loop_
_entity.id
_entity.type
_entity.pdbx_description
1 polymer ?
#
loop_
_entity_poly.entity_id
_entity_poly.type
_entity_poly.pdbx_seq_one_letter_code
_entity_poly.pdbx_strand_id
1 'polypeptide(L)'
;MGRALTIAATAIISSALTSVFWLLAFNSGDRDAQAAPVHKAVVVAPEVDDTRPQVAIWPMGLAIPVAGVAARDLVDTYKQARAGGARVHDAIDIMAPSGTPVVAAAEGTVEKLFFSEGGGGTTVYVRSPDRRWMHYYAHLQDYAPGLREGMRVARGQALGRVGYTGNADPAGPHLHFAIHRMAEGDDFWEGAAVNPYPLLVGRH
;
A
#
# COMPACT_ATOMS: atom_id res chain seq x y z
N MET A 1 -4.41 -60.05 -30.46
CA MET A 1 -3.02 -60.21 -29.99
C MET A 1 -2.75 -59.20 -28.94
N GLY A 2 -2.82 -59.63 -27.73
CA GLY A 2 -2.69 -58.83 -26.52
C GLY A 2 -1.28 -58.71 -26.02
N ARG A 3 -1.07 -57.75 -25.17
CA ARG A 3 -0.07 -57.83 -24.10
C ARG A 3 -0.53 -56.96 -22.93
N ALA A 4 -0.92 -57.67 -21.89
CA ALA A 4 -1.13 -57.11 -20.55
C ALA A 4 0.18 -56.58 -20.01
N LEU A 5 0.14 -55.41 -19.37
CA LEU A 5 1.25 -54.88 -18.60
C LEU A 5 0.90 -54.93 -17.13
N THR A 6 1.56 -55.83 -16.45
CA THR A 6 1.56 -55.95 -14.99
C THR A 6 2.41 -54.84 -14.41
N ILE A 7 1.86 -53.98 -13.54
CA ILE A 7 2.64 -53.09 -12.70
C ILE A 7 2.52 -53.53 -11.26
N ALA A 8 3.65 -53.93 -10.71
CA ALA A 8 3.83 -54.41 -9.36
C ALA A 8 3.61 -53.33 -8.32
N ALA A 9 2.88 -53.71 -7.29
CA ALA A 9 2.81 -52.96 -6.04
C ALA A 9 4.06 -53.31 -5.21
N THR A 10 4.87 -52.30 -4.89
CA THR A 10 5.91 -52.40 -3.84
C THR A 10 6.07 -51.04 -3.21
N ALA A 11 5.77 -50.96 -1.95
CA ALA A 11 6.30 -50.10 -0.93
C ALA A 11 5.23 -49.51 0.02
N ILE A 12 4.78 -50.32 0.96
CA ILE A 12 4.29 -49.82 2.25
C ILE A 12 4.76 -50.80 3.32
N ILE A 13 5.94 -50.66 3.87
CA ILE A 13 6.37 -51.13 5.18
C ILE A 13 7.65 -50.39 5.53
N SER A 14 7.55 -49.24 6.19
CA SER A 14 8.65 -48.68 6.96
C SER A 14 8.25 -47.37 7.65
N SER A 15 7.37 -47.39 8.63
CA SER A 15 7.21 -46.27 9.58
C SER A 15 6.51 -46.61 10.90
N ALA A 16 6.65 -47.84 11.38
CA ALA A 16 6.02 -48.29 12.62
C ALA A 16 6.98 -48.67 13.75
N LEU A 17 8.29 -48.38 13.64
CA LEU A 17 9.29 -48.82 14.64
C LEU A 17 10.10 -47.68 15.31
N THR A 18 9.83 -46.42 15.03
CA THR A 18 10.54 -45.32 15.65
C THR A 18 9.78 -44.59 16.75
N SER A 19 8.52 -44.95 16.99
CA SER A 19 7.70 -44.25 18.01
C SER A 19 7.72 -44.85 19.41
N VAL A 20 8.33 -45.98 19.61
CA VAL A 20 8.36 -46.66 20.94
C VAL A 20 9.63 -46.38 21.74
N PHE A 21 10.68 -45.89 21.11
CA PHE A 21 11.97 -45.66 21.79
C PHE A 21 12.03 -44.31 22.57
N TRP A 22 11.10 -43.40 22.32
CA TRP A 22 11.09 -42.08 22.99
C TRP A 22 10.19 -42.02 24.24
N LEU A 23 9.42 -43.04 24.55
CA LEU A 23 8.47 -43.04 25.69
C LEU A 23 9.05 -43.63 26.97
N LEU A 24 10.26 -44.20 26.94
CA LEU A 24 10.88 -44.82 28.13
C LEU A 24 12.11 -44.07 28.69
N ALA A 25 12.48 -42.93 28.15
CA ALA A 25 13.65 -42.15 28.59
C ALA A 25 13.31 -40.91 29.45
N PHE A 26 12.04 -40.69 29.75
CA PHE A 26 11.62 -39.48 30.50
C PHE A 26 10.94 -39.79 31.87
N ASN A 27 11.38 -40.82 32.54
CA ASN A 27 10.85 -41.04 33.89
C ASN A 27 11.92 -41.54 34.88
N SER A 28 12.96 -40.73 35.10
CA SER A 28 13.83 -40.87 36.25
C SER A 28 14.67 -39.61 36.46
N GLY A 29 14.42 -38.88 37.51
CA GLY A 29 15.46 -38.01 38.05
C GLY A 29 15.08 -36.54 38.15
N ASP A 30 14.83 -36.20 39.34
CA ASP A 30 15.24 -35.10 40.18
C ASP A 30 14.43 -33.80 40.14
N ARG A 31 13.72 -33.67 41.25
CA ARG A 31 13.20 -32.42 41.78
C ARG A 31 14.39 -31.65 42.36
N ASP A 32 14.78 -30.60 41.69
CA ASP A 32 15.38 -29.39 42.22
C ASP A 32 15.77 -28.48 41.04
N ALA A 33 14.77 -28.02 40.30
CA ALA A 33 14.98 -26.94 39.37
C ALA A 33 14.58 -25.63 40.02
N GLN A 34 15.55 -24.97 40.60
CA GLN A 34 15.53 -23.58 41.03
C GLN A 34 15.00 -22.71 39.89
N ALA A 35 13.89 -22.01 40.13
CA ALA A 35 13.28 -21.10 39.16
C ALA A 35 14.29 -20.05 38.75
N ALA A 36 14.71 -20.11 37.52
CA ALA A 36 15.51 -19.05 36.90
C ALA A 36 14.68 -17.74 36.86
N PRO A 37 15.29 -16.59 37.13
CA PRO A 37 14.59 -15.30 37.09
C PRO A 37 14.04 -15.06 35.69
N VAL A 38 12.74 -14.85 35.59
CA VAL A 38 12.07 -14.40 34.38
C VAL A 38 12.59 -13.00 34.08
N HIS A 39 13.58 -12.89 33.21
CA HIS A 39 13.94 -11.62 32.63
C HIS A 39 12.72 -11.15 31.81
N LYS A 40 11.99 -10.17 32.35
CA LYS A 40 11.05 -9.38 31.53
C LYS A 40 11.84 -8.85 30.34
N ALA A 41 11.59 -9.42 29.17
CA ALA A 41 12.08 -8.83 27.93
C ALA A 41 11.48 -7.43 27.86
N VAL A 42 12.32 -6.43 28.04
CA VAL A 42 11.97 -5.05 27.72
C VAL A 42 11.83 -5.04 26.20
N VAL A 43 10.59 -5.06 25.73
CA VAL A 43 10.30 -4.78 24.33
C VAL A 43 10.66 -3.31 24.14
N VAL A 44 11.90 -3.05 23.71
CA VAL A 44 12.28 -1.75 23.22
C VAL A 44 11.43 -1.53 21.97
N ALA A 45 10.47 -0.62 22.07
CA ALA A 45 9.75 -0.15 20.90
C ALA A 45 10.81 0.30 19.88
N PRO A 46 10.65 -0.03 18.58
CA PRO A 46 11.60 0.40 17.57
C PRO A 46 11.71 1.92 17.65
N GLU A 47 12.93 2.40 17.82
CA GLU A 47 13.28 3.81 17.78
C GLU A 47 12.70 4.38 16.48
N VAL A 48 11.79 5.34 16.60
CA VAL A 48 11.14 5.96 15.45
C VAL A 48 12.26 6.73 14.74
N ASP A 49 12.66 6.25 13.58
CA ASP A 49 13.61 6.93 12.71
C ASP A 49 13.04 8.30 12.32
N ASP A 50 13.53 9.34 12.98
CA ASP A 50 13.11 10.74 12.80
C ASP A 50 13.57 11.33 11.46
N THR A 51 14.20 10.53 10.61
CA THR A 51 14.58 10.91 9.24
C THR A 51 13.43 10.77 8.24
N ARG A 52 12.24 10.30 8.68
CA ARG A 52 11.07 10.23 7.81
C ARG A 52 10.64 11.62 7.39
N PRO A 53 10.34 11.82 6.08
CA PRO A 53 9.84 13.10 5.61
C PRO A 53 8.62 13.53 6.42
N GLN A 54 8.68 14.70 7.03
CA GLN A 54 7.56 15.28 7.78
C GLN A 54 6.39 15.50 6.81
N VAL A 55 5.28 14.84 7.06
CA VAL A 55 4.04 14.98 6.27
C VAL A 55 3.11 15.92 7.02
N ALA A 56 2.68 17.02 6.39
CA ALA A 56 1.72 17.93 6.97
C ALA A 56 0.35 17.24 7.12
N ILE A 57 -0.18 17.21 8.34
CA ILE A 57 -1.48 16.62 8.68
C ILE A 57 -2.46 17.75 8.98
N TRP A 58 -3.60 17.76 8.31
CA TRP A 58 -4.62 18.79 8.43
C TRP A 58 -5.84 18.35 9.23
N PRO A 59 -6.66 19.31 9.77
CA PRO A 59 -7.80 19.02 10.65
C PRO A 59 -8.83 18.05 10.06
N MET A 60 -8.98 17.98 8.74
CA MET A 60 -9.87 17.05 8.05
C MET A 60 -9.34 15.61 7.97
N GLY A 61 -8.18 15.35 8.56
CA GLY A 61 -7.61 14.01 8.59
C GLY A 61 -6.86 13.58 7.34
N LEU A 62 -6.76 14.39 6.29
CA LEU A 62 -5.94 14.09 5.11
C LEU A 62 -4.50 14.61 5.30
N ALA A 63 -3.53 13.79 4.86
CA ALA A 63 -2.15 14.22 4.69
C ALA A 63 -1.96 14.72 3.26
N ILE A 64 -1.09 15.74 3.05
CA ILE A 64 -0.62 16.07 1.72
C ILE A 64 0.21 14.89 1.21
N PRO A 65 -0.19 14.29 0.06
CA PRO A 65 0.35 12.99 -0.33
C PRO A 65 1.77 13.03 -0.95
N VAL A 66 2.44 14.18 -0.92
CA VAL A 66 3.83 14.36 -1.38
C VAL A 66 4.67 14.90 -0.24
N ALA A 67 5.73 14.20 0.11
CA ALA A 67 6.62 14.60 1.20
C ALA A 67 7.28 15.96 0.92
N GLY A 68 7.35 16.80 1.96
CA GLY A 68 7.98 18.13 1.88
C GLY A 68 7.14 19.21 1.21
N VAL A 69 5.97 18.90 0.63
CA VAL A 69 5.06 19.88 0.06
C VAL A 69 4.15 20.42 1.17
N ALA A 70 4.06 21.74 1.28
CA ALA A 70 3.17 22.42 2.23
C ALA A 70 1.86 22.85 1.54
N ALA A 71 0.80 23.08 2.32
CA ALA A 71 -0.50 23.49 1.78
C ALA A 71 -0.46 24.78 0.96
N ARG A 72 0.43 25.71 1.33
CA ARG A 72 0.62 26.98 0.59
C ARG A 72 1.22 26.78 -0.80
N ASP A 73 1.86 25.63 -1.04
CA ASP A 73 2.52 25.30 -2.30
C ASP A 73 1.58 24.54 -3.25
N LEU A 74 0.39 24.15 -2.77
CA LEU A 74 -0.63 23.49 -3.57
C LEU A 74 -1.33 24.49 -4.48
N VAL A 75 -1.60 24.05 -5.71
CA VAL A 75 -2.37 24.82 -6.70
C VAL A 75 -3.66 24.06 -7.00
N ASP A 76 -4.79 24.77 -7.04
CA ASP A 76 -6.06 24.19 -7.48
C ASP A 76 -6.07 24.04 -9.00
N THR A 77 -5.73 22.85 -9.47
CA THR A 77 -5.78 22.46 -10.89
C THR A 77 -7.04 21.67 -11.24
N TYR A 78 -7.98 21.52 -10.27
CA TYR A 78 -9.24 20.80 -10.50
C TYR A 78 -10.10 21.55 -11.53
N LYS A 79 -10.71 20.78 -12.46
CA LYS A 79 -11.50 21.28 -13.58
C LYS A 79 -10.71 22.09 -14.64
N GLN A 80 -9.39 22.15 -14.58
CA GLN A 80 -8.62 22.71 -15.68
C GLN A 80 -8.80 21.90 -16.96
N ALA A 81 -8.87 22.61 -18.08
CA ALA A 81 -8.94 21.99 -19.41
C ALA A 81 -7.64 21.23 -19.71
N ARG A 82 -7.75 20.01 -20.24
CA ARG A 82 -6.65 19.15 -20.66
C ARG A 82 -6.82 18.78 -22.14
N ALA A 83 -5.73 18.44 -22.81
CA ALA A 83 -5.72 18.03 -24.23
C ALA A 83 -6.49 19.02 -25.13
N GLY A 84 -6.20 20.31 -25.03
CA GLY A 84 -6.87 21.35 -25.82
C GLY A 84 -8.37 21.52 -25.50
N GLY A 85 -8.84 21.12 -24.32
CA GLY A 85 -10.23 21.22 -23.90
C GLY A 85 -11.04 19.91 -24.08
N ALA A 86 -10.45 18.86 -24.65
CA ALA A 86 -11.12 17.58 -24.88
C ALA A 86 -11.39 16.79 -23.57
N ARG A 87 -10.71 17.11 -22.48
CA ARG A 87 -10.89 16.49 -21.16
C ARG A 87 -10.87 17.55 -20.08
N VAL A 88 -11.51 17.23 -18.96
CA VAL A 88 -11.48 18.01 -17.73
C VAL A 88 -10.57 17.31 -16.74
N HIS A 89 -9.80 18.07 -15.98
CA HIS A 89 -8.91 17.55 -14.94
C HIS A 89 -9.70 17.30 -13.66
N ASP A 90 -10.00 16.04 -13.36
CA ASP A 90 -10.76 15.61 -12.19
C ASP A 90 -9.86 15.28 -10.99
N ALA A 91 -8.74 16.01 -10.84
CA ALA A 91 -7.69 15.83 -9.85
C ALA A 91 -6.97 17.15 -9.57
N ILE A 92 -5.97 17.09 -8.69
CA ILE A 92 -4.95 18.13 -8.62
C ILE A 92 -3.58 17.54 -8.97
N ASP A 93 -2.72 18.37 -9.57
CA ASP A 93 -1.33 18.03 -9.82
C ASP A 93 -0.44 18.68 -8.74
N ILE A 94 0.26 17.86 -8.00
CA ILE A 94 1.19 18.28 -6.95
C ILE A 94 2.61 18.16 -7.49
N MET A 95 3.17 19.30 -7.88
CA MET A 95 4.51 19.38 -8.48
C MET A 95 5.58 19.03 -7.44
N ALA A 96 6.47 18.11 -7.81
CA ALA A 96 7.65 17.78 -7.00
C ALA A 96 8.70 17.08 -7.87
N PRO A 97 9.99 17.13 -7.51
CA PRO A 97 11.02 16.39 -8.22
C PRO A 97 10.72 14.90 -8.30
N SER A 98 11.11 14.27 -9.43
CA SER A 98 11.06 12.81 -9.57
C SER A 98 11.84 12.13 -8.42
N GLY A 99 11.29 11.06 -7.87
CA GLY A 99 11.86 10.37 -6.72
C GLY A 99 11.37 10.87 -5.35
N THR A 100 10.65 12.02 -5.29
CA THR A 100 10.06 12.51 -4.03
C THR A 100 9.07 11.46 -3.47
N PRO A 101 9.12 11.12 -2.17
CA PRO A 101 8.21 10.14 -1.61
C PRO A 101 6.74 10.55 -1.73
N VAL A 102 5.91 9.59 -2.14
CA VAL A 102 4.44 9.68 -2.15
C VAL A 102 3.89 8.83 -1.03
N VAL A 103 2.96 9.39 -0.27
CA VAL A 103 2.36 8.75 0.91
C VAL A 103 0.84 8.72 0.83
N ALA A 104 0.23 7.81 1.56
CA ALA A 104 -1.23 7.71 1.66
C ALA A 104 -1.80 8.97 2.32
N ALA A 105 -2.72 9.67 1.63
CA ALA A 105 -3.41 10.85 2.15
C ALA A 105 -4.30 10.51 3.35
N ALA A 106 -4.86 9.31 3.38
CA ALA A 106 -5.67 8.77 4.47
C ALA A 106 -5.37 7.28 4.66
N GLU A 107 -5.84 6.72 5.76
CA GLU A 107 -5.84 5.27 5.95
C GLU A 107 -6.76 4.57 4.96
N GLY A 108 -6.47 3.32 4.63
CA GLY A 108 -7.30 2.55 3.72
C GLY A 108 -6.70 1.19 3.37
N THR A 109 -7.24 0.60 2.31
CA THR A 109 -6.74 -0.64 1.72
C THR A 109 -6.30 -0.38 0.28
N VAL A 110 -5.12 -0.81 -0.10
CA VAL A 110 -4.68 -0.79 -1.51
C VAL A 110 -5.60 -1.70 -2.29
N GLU A 111 -6.51 -1.14 -3.04
CA GLU A 111 -7.49 -1.91 -3.81
C GLU A 111 -6.91 -2.35 -5.15
N LYS A 112 -6.11 -1.47 -5.78
CA LYS A 112 -5.50 -1.78 -7.08
C LYS A 112 -4.13 -1.14 -7.23
N LEU A 113 -3.19 -1.89 -7.79
CA LEU A 113 -1.96 -1.44 -8.40
C LEU A 113 -2.11 -1.60 -9.92
N PHE A 114 -1.98 -0.52 -10.67
CA PHE A 114 -2.28 -0.57 -12.11
C PHE A 114 -1.26 0.24 -12.91
N PHE A 115 -1.04 -0.18 -14.16
CA PHE A 115 -0.20 0.55 -15.10
C PHE A 115 -0.96 0.79 -16.41
N SER A 116 -0.93 2.04 -16.88
CA SER A 116 -1.47 2.42 -18.18
C SER A 116 -0.54 3.37 -18.92
N GLU A 117 0.03 2.96 -20.05
CA GLU A 117 1.00 3.75 -20.82
C GLU A 117 0.42 5.09 -21.30
N GLY A 118 -0.79 5.09 -21.84
CA GLY A 118 -1.47 6.30 -22.35
C GLY A 118 -2.33 7.03 -21.31
N GLY A 119 -2.27 6.64 -20.04
CA GLY A 119 -3.06 7.19 -18.95
C GLY A 119 -2.20 7.59 -17.75
N GLY A 120 -2.62 7.20 -16.55
CA GLY A 120 -1.96 7.57 -15.30
C GLY A 120 -0.59 6.94 -15.05
N GLY A 121 -0.07 6.11 -15.96
CA GLY A 121 1.19 5.39 -15.75
C GLY A 121 1.09 4.40 -14.59
N THR A 122 2.11 4.37 -13.74
CA THR A 122 2.14 3.60 -12.50
C THR A 122 1.23 4.24 -11.47
N THR A 123 0.22 3.52 -11.00
CA THR A 123 -0.86 4.07 -10.17
C THR A 123 -1.19 3.21 -8.97
N VAL A 124 -1.63 3.85 -7.88
CA VAL A 124 -2.15 3.21 -6.68
C VAL A 124 -3.57 3.71 -6.42
N TYR A 125 -4.48 2.81 -6.14
CA TYR A 125 -5.82 3.09 -5.67
C TYR A 125 -5.97 2.63 -4.22
N VAL A 126 -6.35 3.53 -3.33
CA VAL A 126 -6.55 3.24 -1.91
C VAL A 126 -8.01 3.50 -1.55
N ARG A 127 -8.74 2.43 -1.21
CA ARG A 127 -10.13 2.52 -0.76
C ARG A 127 -10.17 2.80 0.74
N SER A 128 -11.00 3.78 1.14
CA SER A 128 -11.22 4.08 2.56
C SER A 128 -11.85 2.89 3.32
N PRO A 129 -11.70 2.83 4.66
CA PRO A 129 -12.26 1.73 5.45
C PRO A 129 -13.79 1.62 5.36
N ASP A 130 -14.50 2.75 5.23
CA ASP A 130 -15.96 2.81 5.04
C ASP A 130 -16.40 2.55 3.59
N ARG A 131 -15.44 2.29 2.68
CA ARG A 131 -15.59 2.03 1.24
C ARG A 131 -16.22 3.18 0.43
N ARG A 132 -16.44 4.34 1.02
CA ARG A 132 -17.12 5.48 0.39
C ARG A 132 -16.19 6.39 -0.41
N TRP A 133 -14.86 6.22 -0.26
CA TRP A 133 -13.86 7.06 -0.90
C TRP A 133 -12.78 6.23 -1.56
N MET A 134 -12.35 6.69 -2.74
CA MET A 134 -11.17 6.20 -3.43
C MET A 134 -10.16 7.33 -3.54
N HIS A 135 -8.94 7.08 -3.06
CA HIS A 135 -7.80 7.96 -3.26
C HIS A 135 -6.94 7.39 -4.39
N TYR A 136 -6.73 8.17 -5.43
CA TYR A 136 -6.00 7.79 -6.63
C TYR A 136 -4.70 8.56 -6.73
N TYR A 137 -3.60 7.82 -6.92
CA TYR A 137 -2.25 8.33 -7.02
C TYR A 137 -1.66 7.89 -8.34
N ALA A 138 -1.28 8.83 -9.22
CA ALA A 138 -0.82 8.50 -10.56
C ALA A 138 0.51 9.17 -10.92
N HIS A 139 1.07 8.78 -12.07
CA HIS A 139 2.35 9.17 -12.60
C HIS A 139 3.54 8.79 -11.71
N LEU A 140 3.36 7.77 -10.86
CA LEU A 140 4.42 7.34 -9.96
C LEU A 140 5.62 6.80 -10.76
N GLN A 141 6.83 7.04 -10.26
CA GLN A 141 8.05 6.43 -10.77
C GLN A 141 8.05 4.93 -10.51
N ASP A 142 7.65 4.54 -9.30
CA ASP A 142 7.60 3.16 -8.83
C ASP A 142 6.72 3.05 -7.57
N TYR A 143 6.48 1.82 -7.15
CA TYR A 143 5.81 1.50 -5.89
C TYR A 143 6.79 1.44 -4.73
N ALA A 144 6.31 1.75 -3.52
CA ALA A 144 7.07 1.50 -2.30
C ALA A 144 7.38 0.00 -2.15
N PRO A 145 8.57 -0.36 -1.62
CA PRO A 145 8.92 -1.76 -1.39
C PRO A 145 7.86 -2.49 -0.55
N GLY A 146 7.41 -3.65 -1.04
CA GLY A 146 6.43 -4.49 -0.36
C GLY A 146 4.98 -4.02 -0.47
N LEU A 147 4.68 -2.91 -1.16
CA LEU A 147 3.31 -2.51 -1.44
C LEU A 147 2.61 -3.58 -2.31
N ARG A 148 1.39 -3.96 -1.94
CA ARG A 148 0.60 -4.96 -2.66
C ARG A 148 -0.89 -4.71 -2.51
N GLU A 149 -1.66 -5.20 -3.47
CA GLU A 149 -3.13 -5.21 -3.39
C GLU A 149 -3.61 -5.96 -2.14
N GLY A 150 -4.68 -5.48 -1.53
CA GLY A 150 -5.21 -5.98 -0.27
C GLY A 150 -4.48 -5.49 0.99
N MET A 151 -3.35 -4.80 0.85
CA MET A 151 -2.59 -4.28 1.99
C MET A 151 -3.30 -3.09 2.62
N ARG A 152 -3.48 -3.11 3.95
CA ARG A 152 -3.89 -1.92 4.70
C ARG A 152 -2.73 -0.95 4.80
N VAL A 153 -3.03 0.32 4.58
CA VAL A 153 -2.08 1.42 4.70
C VAL A 153 -2.60 2.45 5.70
N ALA A 154 -1.70 2.93 6.55
CA ALA A 154 -1.99 4.05 7.43
C ALA A 154 -1.81 5.38 6.67
N ARG A 155 -2.48 6.44 7.14
CA ARG A 155 -2.20 7.80 6.67
C ARG A 155 -0.72 8.13 6.85
N GLY A 156 -0.08 8.68 5.80
CA GLY A 156 1.35 8.98 5.79
C GLY A 156 2.25 7.79 5.44
N GLN A 157 1.70 6.59 5.28
CA GLN A 157 2.49 5.43 4.86
C GLN A 157 2.93 5.57 3.40
N ALA A 158 4.19 5.20 3.11
CA ALA A 158 4.75 5.26 1.76
C ALA A 158 3.97 4.37 0.77
N LEU A 159 3.64 4.93 -0.38
CA LEU A 159 2.98 4.26 -1.50
C LEU A 159 3.90 4.12 -2.71
N GLY A 160 4.84 5.06 -2.91
CA GLY A 160 5.72 5.11 -4.06
C GLY A 160 6.52 6.40 -4.11
N ARG A 161 6.94 6.79 -5.30
CA ARG A 161 7.68 8.02 -5.55
C ARG A 161 7.09 8.79 -6.72
N VAL A 162 7.14 10.12 -6.65
CA VAL A 162 6.77 11.00 -7.76
C VAL A 162 7.56 10.64 -9.00
N GLY A 163 6.90 10.61 -10.14
CA GLY A 163 7.51 10.36 -11.43
C GLY A 163 6.82 11.14 -12.55
N TYR A 164 6.87 10.56 -13.74
CA TYR A 164 6.25 11.08 -14.96
C TYR A 164 5.77 9.94 -15.87
N THR A 165 5.44 8.77 -15.28
CA THR A 165 4.99 7.61 -16.06
C THR A 165 3.62 7.87 -16.70
N GLY A 166 3.29 7.08 -17.72
CA GLY A 166 2.06 7.27 -18.48
C GLY A 166 2.11 8.47 -19.42
N ASN A 167 1.09 9.29 -19.40
CA ASN A 167 0.96 10.47 -20.28
C ASN A 167 1.46 11.79 -19.65
N ALA A 168 2.16 11.74 -18.52
CA ALA A 168 2.76 12.94 -17.92
C ALA A 168 3.98 13.42 -18.70
N ASP A 169 4.21 14.76 -18.66
CA ASP A 169 5.38 15.37 -19.29
C ASP A 169 6.63 15.09 -18.44
N PRO A 170 7.69 14.48 -19.00
CA PRO A 170 8.96 14.27 -18.30
C PRO A 170 9.62 15.56 -17.78
N ALA A 171 9.34 16.70 -18.41
CA ALA A 171 9.84 18.00 -17.97
C ALA A 171 9.11 18.57 -16.73
N GLY A 172 7.97 18.00 -16.36
CA GLY A 172 7.15 18.43 -15.25
C GLY A 172 6.72 17.26 -14.34
N PRO A 173 7.65 16.57 -13.64
CA PRO A 173 7.27 15.50 -12.73
C PRO A 173 6.29 15.98 -11.66
N HIS A 174 5.26 15.19 -11.39
CA HIS A 174 4.22 15.53 -10.43
C HIS A 174 3.48 14.29 -9.94
N LEU A 175 2.81 14.42 -8.80
CA LEU A 175 1.76 13.48 -8.41
C LEU A 175 0.43 14.02 -8.93
N HIS A 176 -0.25 13.24 -9.77
CA HIS A 176 -1.65 13.45 -10.07
C HIS A 176 -2.49 12.76 -8.99
N PHE A 177 -3.21 13.55 -8.19
CA PHE A 177 -3.96 13.07 -7.04
C PHE A 177 -5.45 13.36 -7.19
N ALA A 178 -6.27 12.31 -7.17
CA ALA A 178 -7.73 12.42 -7.22
C ALA A 178 -8.40 11.78 -6.01
N ILE A 179 -9.58 12.28 -5.70
CA ILE A 179 -10.50 11.68 -4.72
C ILE A 179 -11.84 11.43 -5.41
N HIS A 180 -12.34 10.21 -5.34
CA HIS A 180 -13.66 9.86 -5.85
C HIS A 180 -14.58 9.44 -4.71
N ARG A 181 -15.82 9.93 -4.74
CA ARG A 181 -16.88 9.41 -3.90
C ARG A 181 -17.49 8.20 -4.59
N MET A 182 -17.45 7.06 -3.91
CA MET A 182 -17.85 5.77 -4.42
C MET A 182 -19.29 5.45 -4.00
N ALA A 183 -20.08 4.85 -4.91
CA ALA A 183 -21.31 4.20 -4.60
C ALA A 183 -21.09 2.73 -4.24
N GLU A 184 -22.12 2.07 -3.72
CA GLU A 184 -22.08 0.63 -3.48
C GLU A 184 -22.02 -0.12 -4.82
N GLY A 185 -21.05 -1.01 -4.96
CA GLY A 185 -20.83 -1.78 -6.18
C GLY A 185 -19.88 -1.14 -7.19
N ASP A 186 -19.47 0.12 -7.00
CA ASP A 186 -18.51 0.78 -7.89
C ASP A 186 -17.15 0.04 -7.93
N ASP A 187 -16.66 -0.18 -9.13
CA ASP A 187 -15.30 -0.63 -9.37
C ASP A 187 -14.27 0.47 -9.02
N PHE A 188 -13.00 0.09 -8.89
CA PHE A 188 -11.93 1.00 -8.42
C PHE A 188 -11.71 2.23 -9.32
N TRP A 189 -12.13 2.20 -10.58
CA TRP A 189 -12.01 3.31 -11.55
C TRP A 189 -13.26 4.16 -11.68
N GLU A 190 -14.34 3.82 -11.00
CA GLU A 190 -15.62 4.51 -11.04
C GLU A 190 -15.69 5.59 -9.94
N GLY A 191 -16.89 6.08 -9.71
CA GLY A 191 -17.17 7.06 -8.69
C GLY A 191 -17.17 8.51 -9.19
N ALA A 192 -17.70 9.39 -8.37
CA ALA A 192 -17.80 10.83 -8.67
C ALA A 192 -16.57 11.57 -8.16
N ALA A 193 -15.86 12.26 -9.05
CA ALA A 193 -14.69 13.07 -8.70
C ALA A 193 -15.07 14.22 -7.76
N VAL A 194 -14.26 14.43 -6.74
CA VAL A 194 -14.37 15.51 -5.75
C VAL A 194 -13.07 16.30 -5.76
N ASN A 195 -13.17 17.66 -5.71
CA ASN A 195 -11.98 18.50 -5.68
C ASN A 195 -11.12 18.20 -4.43
N PRO A 196 -9.90 17.68 -4.58
CA PRO A 196 -9.02 17.40 -3.44
C PRO A 196 -8.46 18.67 -2.78
N TYR A 197 -8.35 19.78 -3.52
CA TYR A 197 -7.65 20.97 -3.07
C TYR A 197 -8.20 21.54 -1.76
N PRO A 198 -9.51 21.86 -1.62
CA PRO A 198 -10.03 22.42 -0.37
C PRO A 198 -9.86 21.46 0.81
N LEU A 199 -9.92 20.13 0.56
CA LEU A 199 -9.74 19.12 1.59
C LEU A 199 -8.30 19.05 2.11
N LEU A 200 -7.31 19.31 1.23
CA LEU A 200 -5.88 19.31 1.57
C LEU A 200 -5.41 20.62 2.19
N VAL A 201 -6.03 21.75 1.86
CA VAL A 201 -5.64 23.07 2.43
C VAL A 201 -6.48 23.47 3.65
N GLY A 202 -7.44 22.63 4.08
CA GLY A 202 -8.30 22.91 5.24
C GLY A 202 -9.30 24.04 5.03
N ARG A 203 -9.73 24.28 3.80
CA ARG A 203 -10.80 25.25 3.46
C ARG A 203 -12.12 24.49 3.28
N HIS A 204 -13.15 24.91 4.00
CA HIS A 204 -14.51 24.35 3.97
C HIS A 204 -15.48 25.33 3.36
#